data_fa82be27ddca6e21a188ff145918c9e6
#
_entry.id   fa82be27ddca6e21a188ff145918c9e6
#
_cell.length_a   1.000
_cell.length_b   1.000
_cell.length_c   1.000
_cell.angle_alpha   90.00
_cell.angle_beta   90.00
_cell.angle_gamma   90.00
#
_symmetry.space_group_name_H-M   'P 1'
#
loop_
_entity.id
_entity.type
_entity.pdbx_description
1 polymer ?
#
loop_
_entity_poly.entity_id
_entity_poly.type
_entity_poly.pdbx_seq_one_letter_code
_entity_poly.pdbx_strand_id
1 'polypeptide(L)'
;MNLISKEKVAIRLMNSTDNDMNFILRWLTNPEVIAWVYDEDAPWDIDKVKIKFARKADGLGSAIPCFIMYDDKAIGYLQYYPLEEDSYIFNSPETFREIEGGYGLDMFIGEPGLWDKGIGSVVVNLIGEYLKAEQGVNLLCVDPATDNPRAVHFWQKVGFRQIDIIKNYDDENKDSI
;
A
#
# COMPACT_ATOMS: atom_id res chain seq x y z
N MET A 1 -4.25 1.96 18.75
CA MET A 1 -3.22 0.99 19.20
C MET A 1 -2.37 0.64 18.00
N ASN A 2 -1.03 0.62 18.13
CA ASN A 2 -0.16 0.24 17.03
C ASN A 2 -0.14 -1.28 16.86
N LEU A 3 -0.04 -1.76 15.64
CA LEU A 3 0.22 -3.17 15.32
C LEU A 3 1.67 -3.53 15.66
N ILE A 4 2.60 -2.68 15.21
CA ILE A 4 4.03 -2.84 15.42
C ILE A 4 4.69 -1.46 15.41
N SER A 5 5.84 -1.33 16.11
CA SER A 5 6.61 -0.09 16.13
C SER A 5 8.10 -0.34 16.32
N LYS A 6 8.92 0.57 15.78
CA LYS A 6 10.36 0.61 15.97
C LYS A 6 10.83 2.06 15.94
N GLU A 7 11.45 2.50 17.01
CA GLU A 7 11.89 3.89 17.20
C GLU A 7 10.73 4.87 16.99
N LYS A 8 10.85 5.75 15.98
CA LYS A 8 9.86 6.78 15.66
C LYS A 8 8.78 6.30 14.67
N VAL A 9 8.95 5.13 14.06
CA VAL A 9 8.04 4.59 13.06
C VAL A 9 7.11 3.56 13.70
N ALA A 10 5.82 3.67 13.41
CA ALA A 10 4.83 2.67 13.80
C ALA A 10 3.82 2.43 12.68
N ILE A 11 3.16 1.30 12.73
CA ILE A 11 2.02 0.96 11.87
C ILE A 11 0.82 0.75 12.79
N ARG A 12 -0.28 1.47 12.52
CA ARG A 12 -1.54 1.28 13.24
C ARG A 12 -2.68 0.98 12.29
N LEU A 13 -3.66 0.22 12.74
CA LEU A 13 -4.91 0.05 12.00
C LEU A 13 -5.58 1.41 11.74
N MET A 14 -6.10 1.56 10.54
CA MET A 14 -7.00 2.66 10.22
C MET A 14 -8.37 2.40 10.82
N ASN A 15 -9.06 3.46 11.24
CA ASN A 15 -10.44 3.39 11.70
C ASN A 15 -11.36 4.17 10.76
N SER A 16 -12.64 3.87 10.74
CA SER A 16 -13.65 4.59 9.95
C SER A 16 -14.08 5.93 10.54
N THR A 17 -13.18 6.60 11.27
CA THR A 17 -13.45 7.91 11.88
C THR A 17 -13.26 9.05 10.89
N ASP A 18 -13.98 10.18 11.08
CA ASP A 18 -13.81 11.37 10.26
C ASP A 18 -12.36 11.89 10.27
N ASN A 19 -11.65 11.75 11.39
CA ASN A 19 -10.25 12.15 11.50
C ASN A 19 -9.37 11.34 10.55
N ASP A 20 -9.52 10.01 10.53
CA ASP A 20 -8.74 9.14 9.66
C ASP A 20 -9.12 9.37 8.18
N MET A 21 -10.41 9.56 7.87
CA MET A 21 -10.84 9.89 6.51
C MET A 21 -10.27 11.23 6.02
N ASN A 22 -10.17 12.24 6.88
CA ASN A 22 -9.60 13.53 6.54
C ASN A 22 -8.07 13.46 6.28
N PHE A 23 -7.33 12.56 6.93
CA PHE A 23 -5.92 12.31 6.55
C PHE A 23 -5.81 11.79 5.13
N ILE A 24 -6.62 10.78 4.78
CA ILE A 24 -6.64 10.22 3.42
C ILE A 24 -7.01 11.31 2.41
N LEU A 25 -8.09 12.05 2.63
CA LEU A 25 -8.52 13.12 1.73
C LEU A 25 -7.41 14.15 1.51
N ARG A 26 -6.76 14.60 2.59
CA ARG A 26 -5.66 15.57 2.50
C ARG A 26 -4.53 15.09 1.62
N TRP A 27 -4.16 13.83 1.72
CA TRP A 27 -3.09 13.26 0.89
C TRP A 27 -3.52 13.06 -0.55
N LEU A 28 -4.70 12.51 -0.80
CA LEU A 28 -5.22 12.25 -2.14
C LEU A 28 -5.69 13.53 -2.88
N THR A 29 -5.72 14.68 -2.21
CA THR A 29 -5.93 15.99 -2.83
C THR A 29 -4.66 16.83 -2.92
N ASN A 30 -3.52 16.33 -2.43
CA ASN A 30 -2.24 17.01 -2.56
C ASN A 30 -1.62 16.71 -3.93
N PRO A 31 -1.40 17.72 -4.81
CA PRO A 31 -0.85 17.52 -6.15
C PRO A 31 0.51 16.81 -6.18
N GLU A 32 1.37 17.01 -5.17
CA GLU A 32 2.66 16.34 -5.10
C GLU A 32 2.50 14.83 -4.81
N VAL A 33 1.51 14.45 -4.02
CA VAL A 33 1.24 13.05 -3.68
C VAL A 33 0.56 12.34 -4.83
N ILE A 34 -0.53 12.92 -5.37
CA ILE A 34 -1.34 12.27 -6.41
C ILE A 34 -0.58 12.10 -7.72
N ALA A 35 0.46 12.91 -7.96
CA ALA A 35 1.34 12.72 -9.12
C ALA A 35 2.06 11.35 -9.16
N TRP A 36 2.12 10.65 -8.01
CA TRP A 36 2.79 9.36 -7.86
C TRP A 36 1.85 8.24 -7.37
N VAL A 37 0.66 8.58 -6.93
CA VAL A 37 -0.37 7.62 -6.54
C VAL A 37 -1.36 7.54 -7.68
N TYR A 38 -1.28 6.43 -8.43
CA TYR A 38 -2.29 6.17 -9.47
C TYR A 38 -3.66 5.99 -8.80
N ASP A 39 -4.66 6.66 -9.33
CA ASP A 39 -5.99 6.59 -8.76
C ASP A 39 -7.09 6.91 -9.80
N GLU A 40 -7.84 5.88 -10.19
CA GLU A 40 -9.00 5.98 -11.09
C GLU A 40 -10.13 6.83 -10.51
N ASP A 41 -10.21 6.94 -9.19
CA ASP A 41 -11.28 7.65 -8.49
C ASP A 41 -11.07 9.18 -8.42
N ALA A 42 -9.95 9.70 -8.92
CA ALA A 42 -9.70 11.16 -8.92
C ALA A 42 -10.71 11.93 -9.79
N PRO A 43 -11.14 13.14 -9.45
CA PRO A 43 -10.77 13.88 -8.24
C PRO A 43 -11.46 13.35 -6.98
N TRP A 44 -10.72 13.38 -5.86
CA TRP A 44 -11.19 12.90 -4.58
C TRP A 44 -12.01 13.93 -3.81
N ASP A 45 -13.05 13.46 -3.16
CA ASP A 45 -13.83 14.16 -2.14
C ASP A 45 -14.05 13.26 -0.91
N ILE A 46 -14.64 13.83 0.14
CA ILE A 46 -14.82 13.11 1.40
C ILE A 46 -15.77 11.91 1.27
N ASP A 47 -16.76 11.99 0.39
CA ASP A 47 -17.73 10.93 0.19
C ASP A 47 -17.08 9.71 -0.49
N LYS A 48 -16.28 9.94 -1.53
CA LYS A 48 -15.47 8.90 -2.18
C LYS A 48 -14.49 8.26 -1.21
N VAL A 49 -13.79 9.05 -0.40
CA VAL A 49 -12.90 8.55 0.64
C VAL A 49 -13.65 7.65 1.62
N LYS A 50 -14.81 8.08 2.12
CA LYS A 50 -15.63 7.28 3.03
C LYS A 50 -16.09 5.98 2.36
N ILE A 51 -16.56 6.03 1.14
CA ILE A 51 -17.02 4.84 0.41
C ILE A 51 -15.88 3.83 0.25
N LYS A 52 -14.69 4.25 -0.15
CA LYS A 52 -13.57 3.35 -0.45
C LYS A 52 -12.83 2.88 0.82
N PHE A 53 -12.47 3.81 1.68
CA PHE A 53 -11.56 3.53 2.80
C PHE A 53 -12.27 3.17 4.10
N ALA A 54 -13.44 3.78 4.42
CA ALA A 54 -14.18 3.41 5.62
C ALA A 54 -14.67 1.96 5.55
N ARG A 55 -15.14 1.51 4.39
CA ARG A 55 -15.55 0.11 4.20
C ARG A 55 -14.41 -0.87 4.52
N LYS A 56 -13.19 -0.59 4.04
CA LYS A 56 -12.02 -1.41 4.35
C LYS A 56 -11.71 -1.39 5.85
N ALA A 57 -11.76 -0.21 6.48
CA ALA A 57 -11.53 -0.05 7.91
C ALA A 57 -12.57 -0.78 8.79
N ASP A 58 -13.79 -0.94 8.27
CA ASP A 58 -14.88 -1.70 8.91
C ASP A 58 -14.81 -3.21 8.60
N GLY A 59 -13.75 -3.68 7.93
CA GLY A 59 -13.54 -5.09 7.60
C GLY A 59 -14.39 -5.61 6.45
N LEU A 60 -14.89 -4.74 5.59
CA LEU A 60 -15.67 -5.09 4.39
C LEU A 60 -14.74 -5.29 3.19
N GLY A 61 -14.05 -6.41 3.16
CA GLY A 61 -13.09 -6.80 2.13
C GLY A 61 -11.87 -7.50 2.71
N SER A 62 -10.98 -7.99 1.85
CA SER A 62 -9.75 -8.70 2.25
C SER A 62 -8.61 -7.76 2.66
N ALA A 63 -8.63 -6.52 2.17
CA ALA A 63 -7.56 -5.56 2.45
C ALA A 63 -7.69 -4.94 3.85
N ILE A 64 -6.58 -4.96 4.59
CA ILE A 64 -6.45 -4.39 5.93
C ILE A 64 -5.77 -3.02 5.82
N PRO A 65 -6.50 -1.91 5.96
CA PRO A 65 -5.95 -0.57 5.86
C PRO A 65 -5.25 -0.14 7.14
N CYS A 66 -4.10 0.49 6.98
CA CYS A 66 -3.27 0.97 8.08
C CYS A 66 -2.76 2.38 7.80
N PHE A 67 -2.38 3.07 8.87
CA PHE A 67 -1.57 4.29 8.78
C PHE A 67 -0.12 4.03 9.13
N ILE A 68 0.76 4.66 8.35
CA ILE A 68 2.16 4.83 8.67
C ILE A 68 2.26 6.01 9.64
N MET A 69 2.84 5.76 10.81
CA MET A 69 3.05 6.75 11.85
C MET A 69 4.53 7.11 11.94
N TYR A 70 4.83 8.39 12.18
CA TYR A 70 6.17 8.88 12.49
C TYR A 70 6.10 9.95 13.57
N ASP A 71 6.85 9.79 14.67
CA ASP A 71 6.74 10.65 15.86
C ASP A 71 5.26 10.86 16.28
N ASP A 72 4.50 9.77 16.40
CA ASP A 72 3.07 9.71 16.77
C ASP A 72 2.10 10.44 15.82
N LYS A 73 2.55 10.88 14.65
CA LYS A 73 1.72 11.51 13.62
C LYS A 73 1.49 10.58 12.45
N ALA A 74 0.27 10.56 11.93
CA ALA A 74 -0.03 9.88 10.68
C ALA A 74 0.63 10.61 9.51
N ILE A 75 1.45 9.89 8.73
CA ILE A 75 2.25 10.44 7.63
C ILE A 75 2.00 9.74 6.30
N GLY A 76 1.26 8.64 6.29
CA GLY A 76 1.00 7.89 5.07
C GLY A 76 0.04 6.75 5.31
N TYR A 77 -0.27 6.07 4.23
CA TYR A 77 -1.18 4.95 4.14
C TYR A 77 -0.44 3.69 3.74
N LEU A 78 -0.93 2.57 4.22
CA LEU A 78 -0.50 1.23 3.85
C LEU A 78 -1.72 0.32 3.93
N GLN A 79 -1.85 -0.62 2.99
CA GLN A 79 -2.77 -1.76 3.15
C GLN A 79 -2.04 -3.06 2.79
N TYR A 80 -2.48 -4.14 3.40
CA TYR A 80 -2.03 -5.49 3.07
C TYR A 80 -3.22 -6.43 2.94
N TYR A 81 -3.10 -7.46 2.12
CA TYR A 81 -4.18 -8.39 1.82
C TYR A 81 -3.63 -9.73 1.34
N PRO A 82 -4.32 -10.85 1.62
CA PRO A 82 -3.94 -12.14 1.06
C PRO A 82 -4.08 -12.11 -0.46
N LEU A 83 -3.15 -12.76 -1.16
CA LEU A 83 -3.25 -12.95 -2.60
C LEU A 83 -4.13 -14.16 -2.90
N GLU A 84 -5.16 -13.97 -3.71
CA GLU A 84 -6.13 -14.98 -4.10
C GLU A 84 -6.00 -15.30 -5.59
N GLU A 85 -6.25 -16.56 -5.98
CA GLU A 85 -6.06 -17.04 -7.36
C GLU A 85 -6.92 -16.31 -8.40
N ASP A 86 -8.09 -15.82 -8.00
CA ASP A 86 -8.99 -15.06 -8.85
C ASP A 86 -8.68 -13.54 -8.87
N SER A 87 -7.60 -13.13 -8.22
CA SER A 87 -7.13 -11.75 -8.31
C SER A 87 -6.67 -11.46 -9.74
N TYR A 88 -7.24 -10.41 -10.33
CA TYR A 88 -6.98 -9.96 -11.72
C TYR A 88 -5.53 -9.54 -12.01
N ILE A 89 -4.70 -9.47 -10.97
CA ILE A 89 -3.29 -9.05 -11.05
C ILE A 89 -2.36 -10.13 -11.62
N PHE A 90 -2.84 -11.31 -12.00
CA PHE A 90 -1.98 -12.39 -12.49
C PHE A 90 -2.19 -12.66 -13.98
N ASN A 91 -1.12 -12.54 -14.75
CA ASN A 91 -1.14 -12.85 -16.17
C ASN A 91 -1.24 -14.35 -16.45
N SER A 92 -0.83 -15.20 -15.51
CA SER A 92 -0.80 -16.64 -15.71
C SER A 92 -0.90 -17.42 -14.39
N PRO A 93 -1.42 -18.67 -14.45
CA PRO A 93 -1.40 -19.57 -13.30
C PRO A 93 0.02 -19.89 -12.81
N GLU A 94 1.02 -19.79 -13.67
CA GLU A 94 2.42 -20.00 -13.31
C GLU A 94 2.92 -18.88 -12.39
N THR A 95 2.63 -17.63 -12.74
CA THR A 95 2.97 -16.47 -11.89
C THR A 95 2.31 -16.60 -10.53
N PHE A 96 1.02 -16.98 -10.48
CA PHE A 96 0.33 -17.16 -9.21
C PHE A 96 0.99 -18.22 -8.32
N ARG A 97 1.41 -19.37 -8.90
CA ARG A 97 2.08 -20.42 -8.12
C ARG A 97 3.38 -19.96 -7.44
N GLU A 98 4.09 -18.98 -8.02
CA GLU A 98 5.30 -18.43 -7.40
C GLU A 98 5.00 -17.60 -6.15
N ILE A 99 3.78 -17.07 -6.04
CA ILE A 99 3.38 -16.15 -4.97
C ILE A 99 2.19 -16.66 -4.14
N GLU A 100 1.78 -17.91 -4.36
CA GLU A 100 0.69 -18.53 -3.60
C GLU A 100 0.96 -18.49 -2.09
N GLY A 101 -0.05 -18.07 -1.33
CA GLY A 101 0.07 -17.87 0.12
C GLY A 101 0.83 -16.59 0.52
N GLY A 102 1.22 -15.77 -0.46
CA GLY A 102 1.77 -14.45 -0.22
C GLY A 102 0.73 -13.39 0.11
N TYR A 103 1.20 -12.21 0.44
CA TYR A 103 0.37 -11.02 0.70
C TYR A 103 0.75 -9.88 -0.22
N GLY A 104 -0.25 -9.19 -0.73
CA GLY A 104 -0.10 -7.91 -1.43
C GLY A 104 0.13 -6.79 -0.44
N LEU A 105 0.91 -5.79 -0.84
CA LEU A 105 1.23 -4.61 -0.06
C LEU A 105 1.20 -3.36 -0.92
N ASP A 106 0.30 -2.43 -0.60
CA ASP A 106 0.28 -1.10 -1.18
C ASP A 106 0.64 -0.07 -0.13
N MET A 107 1.41 0.95 -0.49
CA MET A 107 1.73 2.03 0.43
C MET A 107 2.12 3.33 -0.26
N PHE A 108 1.85 4.43 0.42
CA PHE A 108 2.45 5.72 0.09
C PHE A 108 2.71 6.56 1.35
N ILE A 109 3.71 7.44 1.27
CA ILE A 109 3.94 8.48 2.27
C ILE A 109 3.28 9.75 1.76
N GLY A 110 2.25 10.21 2.46
CA GLY A 110 1.41 11.36 2.11
C GLY A 110 1.99 12.72 2.53
N GLU A 111 3.16 12.73 3.18
CA GLU A 111 3.87 13.94 3.58
C GLU A 111 5.16 14.10 2.75
N PRO A 112 5.16 14.92 1.67
CA PRO A 112 6.31 15.07 0.78
C PRO A 112 7.61 15.43 1.47
N GLY A 113 7.53 16.27 2.51
CA GLY A 113 8.70 16.65 3.32
C GLY A 113 9.38 15.51 4.07
N LEU A 114 8.78 14.30 4.09
CA LEU A 114 9.34 13.09 4.71
C LEU A 114 9.83 12.06 3.68
N TRP A 115 9.73 12.34 2.41
CA TRP A 115 10.24 11.47 1.36
C TRP A 115 11.78 11.38 1.39
N ASP A 116 12.32 10.28 0.89
CA ASP A 116 13.77 10.01 0.76
C ASP A 116 14.55 10.01 2.09
N LYS A 117 13.86 9.93 3.24
CA LYS A 117 14.45 9.84 4.58
C LYS A 117 14.61 8.41 5.12
N GLY A 118 14.40 7.40 4.28
CA GLY A 118 14.50 5.99 4.66
C GLY A 118 13.29 5.44 5.43
N ILE A 119 12.28 6.25 5.72
CA ILE A 119 11.09 5.84 6.49
C ILE A 119 10.38 4.68 5.81
N GLY A 120 10.18 4.75 4.49
CA GLY A 120 9.52 3.67 3.74
C GLY A 120 10.21 2.32 3.91
N SER A 121 11.54 2.28 3.92
CA SER A 121 12.29 1.04 4.13
C SER A 121 12.07 0.45 5.52
N VAL A 122 11.98 1.31 6.55
CA VAL A 122 11.64 0.88 7.90
C VAL A 122 10.21 0.30 7.96
N VAL A 123 9.26 0.96 7.29
CA VAL A 123 7.86 0.51 7.22
C VAL A 123 7.75 -0.88 6.57
N VAL A 124 8.42 -1.10 5.43
CA VAL A 124 8.41 -2.41 4.74
C VAL A 124 8.96 -3.51 5.62
N ASN A 125 10.07 -3.26 6.31
CA ASN A 125 10.63 -4.23 7.25
C ASN A 125 9.67 -4.52 8.42
N LEU A 126 9.07 -3.47 9.00
CA LEU A 126 8.14 -3.64 10.12
C LEU A 126 6.89 -4.45 9.73
N ILE A 127 6.28 -4.14 8.58
CA ILE A 127 5.10 -4.90 8.16
C ILE A 127 5.47 -6.35 7.82
N GLY A 128 6.64 -6.59 7.22
CA GLY A 128 7.13 -7.93 6.97
C GLY A 128 7.36 -8.72 8.26
N GLU A 129 7.98 -8.11 9.28
CA GLU A 129 8.15 -8.72 10.60
C GLU A 129 6.80 -9.06 11.26
N TYR A 130 5.85 -8.12 11.20
CA TYR A 130 4.50 -8.32 11.74
C TYR A 130 3.76 -9.46 11.05
N LEU A 131 3.68 -9.45 9.72
CA LEU A 131 2.97 -10.46 8.96
C LEU A 131 3.58 -11.84 9.11
N LYS A 132 4.90 -11.92 9.20
CA LYS A 132 5.59 -13.18 9.47
C LYS A 132 5.27 -13.73 10.86
N ALA A 133 5.27 -12.88 11.88
CA ALA A 133 5.03 -13.30 13.27
C ALA A 133 3.57 -13.66 13.53
N GLU A 134 2.62 -12.84 13.04
CA GLU A 134 1.21 -12.95 13.38
C GLU A 134 0.39 -13.78 12.40
N GLN A 135 0.83 -13.84 11.14
CA GLN A 135 0.09 -14.51 10.05
C GLN A 135 0.87 -15.66 9.40
N GLY A 136 2.14 -15.87 9.77
CA GLY A 136 2.99 -16.89 9.16
C GLY A 136 3.39 -16.58 7.71
N VAL A 137 3.18 -15.34 7.24
CA VAL A 137 3.46 -14.91 5.87
C VAL A 137 4.97 -14.82 5.65
N ASN A 138 5.44 -15.42 4.56
CA ASN A 138 6.87 -15.41 4.19
C ASN A 138 7.14 -14.69 2.87
N LEU A 139 6.11 -14.22 2.19
CA LEU A 139 6.21 -13.60 0.88
C LEU A 139 5.32 -12.36 0.81
N LEU A 140 5.92 -11.23 0.41
CA LEU A 140 5.22 -9.99 0.09
C LEU A 140 5.35 -9.70 -1.39
N CYS A 141 4.27 -9.27 -2.01
CA CYS A 141 4.19 -8.86 -3.40
C CYS A 141 3.73 -7.41 -3.51
N VAL A 142 4.22 -6.73 -4.54
CA VAL A 142 3.87 -5.36 -4.88
C VAL A 142 3.75 -5.22 -6.39
N ASP A 143 2.92 -4.32 -6.86
CA ASP A 143 2.62 -4.10 -8.28
C ASP A 143 2.75 -2.62 -8.68
N PRO A 144 3.94 -2.01 -8.50
CA PRO A 144 4.13 -0.62 -8.88
C PRO A 144 3.96 -0.42 -10.38
N ALA A 145 3.25 0.65 -10.76
CA ALA A 145 3.10 1.03 -12.15
C ALA A 145 4.48 1.23 -12.82
N THR A 146 4.65 0.72 -14.06
CA THR A 146 5.93 0.77 -14.79
C THR A 146 6.37 2.19 -15.12
N ASP A 147 5.43 3.13 -15.24
CA ASP A 147 5.67 4.55 -15.46
C ASP A 147 5.97 5.33 -14.17
N ASN A 148 6.02 4.64 -13.01
CA ASN A 148 6.46 5.21 -11.74
C ASN A 148 7.88 4.71 -11.36
N PRO A 149 8.95 5.24 -11.98
CA PRO A 149 10.31 4.76 -11.76
C PRO A 149 10.77 4.96 -10.31
N ARG A 150 10.18 5.90 -9.59
CA ARG A 150 10.47 6.13 -8.18
C ARG A 150 10.00 4.96 -7.32
N ALA A 151 8.78 4.47 -7.52
CA ALA A 151 8.25 3.31 -6.82
C ALA A 151 9.04 2.04 -7.19
N VAL A 152 9.27 1.80 -8.49
CA VAL A 152 10.06 0.65 -8.96
C VAL A 152 11.44 0.63 -8.31
N HIS A 153 12.17 1.75 -8.34
CA HIS A 153 13.47 1.86 -7.69
C HIS A 153 13.42 1.62 -6.17
N PHE A 154 12.40 2.17 -5.51
CA PHE A 154 12.21 1.97 -4.07
C PHE A 154 12.04 0.49 -3.74
N TRP A 155 11.13 -0.22 -4.42
CA TRP A 155 10.87 -1.63 -4.16
C TRP A 155 12.09 -2.51 -4.42
N GLN A 156 12.82 -2.28 -5.51
CA GLN A 156 14.09 -2.96 -5.78
C GLN A 156 15.12 -2.71 -4.67
N LYS A 157 15.26 -1.46 -4.22
CA LYS A 157 16.19 -1.08 -3.14
C LYS A 157 15.89 -1.78 -1.82
N VAL A 158 14.62 -2.03 -1.50
CA VAL A 158 14.22 -2.73 -0.26
C VAL A 158 14.16 -4.25 -0.42
N GLY A 159 14.59 -4.78 -1.57
CA GLY A 159 14.84 -6.21 -1.75
C GLY A 159 13.80 -6.96 -2.58
N PHE A 160 12.80 -6.29 -3.14
CA PHE A 160 11.87 -6.93 -4.07
C PHE A 160 12.54 -7.21 -5.42
N ARG A 161 12.15 -8.30 -6.04
CA ARG A 161 12.57 -8.66 -7.40
C ARG A 161 11.36 -8.70 -8.31
N GLN A 162 11.53 -8.25 -9.53
CA GLN A 162 10.50 -8.40 -10.55
C GLN A 162 10.34 -9.87 -10.91
N ILE A 163 9.10 -10.34 -10.97
CA ILE A 163 8.74 -11.70 -11.41
C ILE A 163 7.93 -11.68 -12.71
N ASP A 164 7.14 -10.62 -12.95
CA ASP A 164 6.31 -10.51 -14.15
C ASP A 164 6.06 -9.04 -14.49
N ILE A 165 5.39 -8.77 -15.62
CA ILE A 165 4.81 -7.49 -16.00
C ILE A 165 3.34 -7.73 -16.32
N ILE A 166 2.46 -7.13 -15.53
CA ILE A 166 1.02 -7.18 -15.74
C ILE A 166 0.65 -6.13 -16.78
N LYS A 167 0.21 -6.58 -17.95
CA LYS A 167 -0.16 -5.69 -19.05
C LYS A 167 -1.60 -5.23 -18.94
N ASN A 168 -1.84 -3.97 -19.26
CA ASN A 168 -3.17 -3.37 -19.25
C ASN A 168 -3.88 -3.54 -17.90
N TYR A 169 -3.13 -3.31 -16.83
CA TYR A 169 -3.59 -3.46 -15.46
C TYR A 169 -4.83 -2.60 -15.14
N ASP A 170 -4.99 -1.52 -15.86
CA ASP A 170 -6.10 -0.60 -15.73
C ASP A 170 -6.67 -0.15 -17.09
N ASP A 171 -7.80 0.56 -17.08
CA ASP A 171 -8.47 1.09 -18.26
C ASP A 171 -7.62 2.13 -19.05
N GLU A 172 -6.52 2.62 -18.48
CA GLU A 172 -5.61 3.57 -19.14
C GLU A 172 -4.44 2.88 -19.86
N ASN A 173 -4.44 1.56 -20.00
CA ASN A 173 -3.39 0.77 -20.63
C ASN A 173 -2.00 0.93 -19.97
N LYS A 174 -1.95 1.10 -18.66
CA LYS A 174 -0.69 1.10 -17.93
C LYS A 174 -0.29 -0.32 -17.56
N ASP A 175 1.00 -0.60 -17.65
CA ASP A 175 1.56 -1.86 -17.19
C ASP A 175 2.03 -1.71 -15.74
N SER A 176 2.01 -2.80 -14.95
CA SER A 176 2.61 -2.86 -13.62
C SER A 176 3.58 -4.03 -13.47
N ILE A 177 4.40 -3.98 -12.45
CA ILE A 177 5.47 -4.95 -12.20
C ILE A 177 5.25 -5.64 -10.86
#